data_7de52322138d9adbc3f11b570bb97efa
#
_entry.id   7de52322138d9adbc3f11b570bb97efa
#
_cell.length_a   1.000
_cell.length_b   1.000
_cell.length_c   1.000
_cell.angle_alpha   90.00
_cell.angle_beta   90.00
_cell.angle_gamma   90.00
#
_symmetry.space_group_name_H-M   'P 1'
#
loop_
_entity.id
_entity.type
_entity.pdbx_description
1 polymer ?
#
loop_
_entity_poly.entity_id
_entity_poly.type
_entity_poly.pdbx_seq_one_letter_code
_entity_poly.pdbx_strand_id
1 'polypeptide(L)'
;MRQVTLASPGGLNNLKLAEVEKPTPKSDQVVVKVAASSLNYHDLLVALGRIPTEDGRIVLSDCAGEIVAVGDAVTRWKVGDTVMSCCYPHWVEGPPQYQLLSFIGDNEDGYSTEYMAISEKSITHTPKGWTMAEAATLPCAGLTAWRALVELGNLQAGETVLVQ
;
A
#
# COMPACT_ATOMS: atom_id res chain seq x y z
N MET A 1 10.56 3.47 -16.01
CA MET A 1 9.23 3.08 -15.55
C MET A 1 8.35 4.29 -15.38
N ARG A 2 7.02 4.11 -15.43
CA ARG A 2 6.07 5.19 -15.24
C ARG A 2 5.56 5.23 -13.80
N GLN A 3 5.30 6.43 -13.30
CA GLN A 3 4.65 6.67 -12.01
C GLN A 3 3.77 7.92 -12.09
N VAL A 4 2.77 8.01 -11.21
CA VAL A 4 1.93 9.20 -11.07
C VAL A 4 2.27 9.89 -9.75
N THR A 5 2.65 11.16 -9.85
CA THR A 5 2.98 12.00 -8.70
C THR A 5 2.00 13.16 -8.57
N LEU A 6 1.86 13.66 -7.36
CA LEU A 6 1.05 14.83 -7.05
C LEU A 6 1.96 16.04 -6.83
N ALA A 7 1.76 17.08 -7.64
CA ALA A 7 2.44 18.35 -7.42
C ALA A 7 1.69 19.23 -6.42
N SER A 8 2.45 19.99 -5.61
CA SER A 8 1.89 20.96 -4.67
C SER A 8 1.10 22.06 -5.41
N PRO A 9 -0.01 22.57 -4.87
CA PRO A 9 -0.60 22.31 -3.54
C PRO A 9 -1.63 21.16 -3.52
N GLY A 10 -1.58 20.23 -4.45
CA GLY A 10 -2.60 19.21 -4.68
C GLY A 10 -3.68 19.68 -5.66
N GLY A 11 -4.68 18.82 -5.87
CA GLY A 11 -5.73 18.97 -6.88
C GLY A 11 -5.55 18.00 -8.05
N LEU A 12 -6.64 17.46 -8.58
CA LEU A 12 -6.60 16.44 -9.63
C LEU A 12 -5.84 16.88 -10.88
N ASN A 13 -5.85 18.18 -11.20
CA ASN A 13 -5.11 18.75 -12.33
C ASN A 13 -3.58 18.79 -12.09
N ASN A 14 -3.14 18.56 -10.86
CA ASN A 14 -1.73 18.52 -10.46
C ASN A 14 -1.16 17.11 -10.38
N LEU A 15 -1.95 16.10 -10.74
CA LEU A 15 -1.44 14.74 -10.96
C LEU A 15 -0.61 14.74 -12.25
N LYS A 16 0.61 14.23 -12.17
CA LYS A 16 1.57 14.20 -13.29
C LYS A 16 2.07 12.79 -13.52
N LEU A 17 2.07 12.36 -14.78
CA LEU A 17 2.76 11.15 -15.20
C LEU A 17 4.24 11.47 -15.38
N ALA A 18 5.10 10.75 -14.71
CA ALA A 18 6.56 10.87 -14.79
C ALA A 18 7.18 9.56 -15.27
N GLU A 19 8.29 9.67 -16.01
CA GLU A 19 9.16 8.54 -16.35
C GLU A 19 10.44 8.62 -15.52
N VAL A 20 10.75 7.55 -14.81
CA VAL A 20 11.89 7.45 -13.90
C VAL A 20 12.61 6.12 -14.09
N GLU A 21 13.82 5.99 -13.55
CA GLU A 21 14.54 4.73 -13.52
C GLU A 21 13.83 3.71 -12.60
N LYS A 22 13.93 2.42 -12.98
CA LYS A 22 13.42 1.34 -12.14
C LYS A 22 14.26 1.26 -10.86
N PRO A 23 13.62 1.16 -9.66
CA PRO A 23 14.36 1.09 -8.40
C PRO A 23 15.13 -0.23 -8.28
N THR A 24 16.26 -0.18 -7.57
CA THR A 24 16.98 -1.33 -7.08
C THR A 24 16.70 -1.52 -5.58
N PRO A 25 16.57 -2.75 -5.07
CA PRO A 25 16.28 -2.96 -3.67
C PRO A 25 17.51 -2.64 -2.81
N LYS A 26 17.29 -2.02 -1.64
CA LYS A 26 18.28 -2.02 -0.57
C LYS A 26 18.38 -3.41 0.06
N SER A 27 19.31 -3.60 0.99
CA SER A 27 19.61 -4.90 1.59
C SER A 27 18.37 -5.61 2.17
N ASP A 28 17.48 -4.88 2.84
CA ASP A 28 16.26 -5.37 3.50
C ASP A 28 14.97 -5.13 2.70
N GLN A 29 15.10 -4.79 1.41
CA GLN A 29 13.99 -4.46 0.55
C GLN A 29 13.76 -5.50 -0.54
N VAL A 30 12.54 -5.53 -1.04
CA VAL A 30 12.16 -6.19 -2.28
C VAL A 30 11.71 -5.16 -3.31
N VAL A 31 11.81 -5.48 -4.59
CA VAL A 31 11.16 -4.72 -5.66
C VAL A 31 9.92 -5.47 -6.10
N VAL A 32 8.77 -4.84 -5.95
CA VAL A 32 7.49 -5.33 -6.43
C VAL A 32 7.16 -4.70 -7.77
N LYS A 33 6.86 -5.52 -8.78
CA LYS A 33 6.17 -5.09 -10.00
C LYS A 33 4.70 -4.96 -9.67
N VAL A 34 4.21 -3.73 -9.58
CA VAL A 34 2.81 -3.46 -9.24
C VAL A 34 1.92 -3.87 -10.41
N ALA A 35 0.99 -4.77 -10.14
CA ALA A 35 0.03 -5.27 -11.12
C ALA A 35 -1.34 -4.61 -10.98
N ALA A 36 -1.72 -4.23 -9.76
CA ALA A 36 -2.97 -3.54 -9.46
C ALA A 36 -2.82 -2.65 -8.22
N SER A 37 -3.63 -1.62 -8.16
CA SER A 37 -3.85 -0.75 -7.01
C SER A 37 -5.35 -0.56 -6.81
N SER A 38 -5.80 -0.19 -5.61
CA SER A 38 -7.18 0.20 -5.34
C SER A 38 -7.26 1.67 -4.94
N LEU A 39 -8.44 2.26 -5.09
CA LEU A 39 -8.72 3.65 -4.73
C LEU A 39 -9.46 3.68 -3.40
N ASN A 40 -8.86 4.35 -2.43
CA ASN A 40 -9.46 4.61 -1.13
C ASN A 40 -9.91 6.06 -1.01
N TYR A 41 -10.86 6.34 -0.11
CA TYR A 41 -11.28 7.72 0.16
C TYR A 41 -10.11 8.61 0.64
N HIS A 42 -9.16 8.01 1.37
CA HIS A 42 -7.92 8.66 1.78
C HIS A 42 -7.11 9.18 0.58
N ASP A 43 -6.94 8.35 -0.45
CA ASP A 43 -6.22 8.72 -1.68
C ASP A 43 -6.87 9.91 -2.39
N LEU A 44 -8.22 9.96 -2.40
CA LEU A 44 -8.95 11.10 -2.93
C LEU A 44 -8.67 12.38 -2.14
N LEU A 45 -8.63 12.30 -0.81
CA LEU A 45 -8.33 13.47 0.03
C LEU A 45 -6.90 13.99 -0.19
N VAL A 46 -5.93 13.08 -0.35
CA VAL A 46 -4.55 13.43 -0.74
C VAL A 46 -4.54 14.09 -2.11
N ALA A 47 -5.13 13.45 -3.12
CA ALA A 47 -5.15 13.96 -4.49
C ALA A 47 -5.82 15.35 -4.59
N LEU A 48 -6.84 15.62 -3.76
CA LEU A 48 -7.49 16.94 -3.68
C LEU A 48 -6.70 17.98 -2.88
N GLY A 49 -5.57 17.61 -2.26
CA GLY A 49 -4.79 18.49 -1.40
C GLY A 49 -5.44 18.79 -0.04
N ARG A 50 -6.44 17.99 0.36
CA ARG A 50 -7.08 18.11 1.69
C ARG A 50 -6.24 17.48 2.79
N ILE A 51 -5.45 16.49 2.45
CA ILE A 51 -4.37 15.95 3.28
C ILE A 51 -3.07 16.46 2.67
N PRO A 52 -2.31 17.31 3.38
CA PRO A 52 -1.05 17.85 2.88
C PRO A 52 -0.01 16.74 2.67
N THR A 53 0.73 16.82 1.57
CA THR A 53 1.83 15.92 1.27
C THR A 53 2.99 16.68 0.62
N GLU A 54 4.15 16.06 0.54
CA GLU A 54 5.31 16.65 -0.13
C GLU A 54 5.09 16.77 -1.63
N ASP A 55 5.72 17.79 -2.25
CA ASP A 55 5.70 17.96 -3.69
C ASP A 55 6.32 16.75 -4.39
N GLY A 56 5.64 16.24 -5.41
CA GLY A 56 6.12 15.06 -6.13
C GLY A 56 5.79 13.71 -5.49
N ARG A 57 4.96 13.67 -4.44
CA ARG A 57 4.52 12.42 -3.78
C ARG A 57 3.87 11.46 -4.77
N ILE A 58 4.35 10.20 -4.80
CA ILE A 58 3.66 9.13 -5.52
C ILE A 58 2.38 8.80 -4.74
N VAL A 59 1.25 8.86 -5.42
CA VAL A 59 -0.07 8.65 -4.79
C VAL A 59 -0.47 7.18 -4.72
N LEU A 60 -1.60 6.90 -4.07
CA LEU A 60 -2.25 5.61 -3.84
C LEU A 60 -1.59 4.74 -2.77
N SER A 61 -2.44 4.23 -1.87
CA SER A 61 -2.04 3.56 -0.63
C SER A 61 -2.01 2.05 -0.71
N ASP A 62 -2.66 1.44 -1.70
CA ASP A 62 -2.78 -0.01 -1.82
C ASP A 62 -2.13 -0.54 -3.09
N CYS A 63 -1.54 -1.73 -3.02
CA CYS A 63 -1.13 -2.48 -4.20
C CYS A 63 -1.16 -3.99 -3.99
N ALA A 64 -1.18 -4.70 -5.13
CA ALA A 64 -0.77 -6.10 -5.24
C ALA A 64 0.11 -6.27 -6.48
N GLY A 65 1.04 -7.22 -6.42
CA GLY A 65 2.00 -7.44 -7.49
C GLY A 65 2.90 -8.64 -7.25
N GLU A 66 3.94 -8.72 -8.04
CA GLU A 66 4.93 -9.80 -8.00
C GLU A 66 6.31 -9.25 -7.62
N ILE A 67 7.03 -9.97 -6.76
CA ILE A 67 8.42 -9.66 -6.42
C ILE A 67 9.31 -9.98 -7.61
N VAL A 68 10.07 -8.99 -8.07
CA VAL A 68 10.98 -9.12 -9.23
C VAL A 68 12.45 -8.96 -8.87
N ALA A 69 12.76 -8.50 -7.67
CA ALA A 69 14.11 -8.46 -7.11
C ALA A 69 14.05 -8.46 -5.59
N VAL A 70 15.10 -8.97 -4.94
CA VAL A 70 15.25 -9.03 -3.48
C VAL A 70 16.62 -8.52 -3.08
N GLY A 71 16.72 -7.83 -1.94
CA GLY A 71 17.98 -7.43 -1.34
C GLY A 71 18.67 -8.57 -0.59
N ASP A 72 19.95 -8.39 -0.29
CA ASP A 72 20.84 -9.46 0.23
C ASP A 72 20.44 -9.96 1.64
N ALA A 73 19.78 -9.14 2.44
CA ALA A 73 19.33 -9.52 3.78
C ALA A 73 17.88 -10.03 3.81
N VAL A 74 17.17 -10.02 2.69
CA VAL A 74 15.80 -10.54 2.58
C VAL A 74 15.80 -12.05 2.75
N THR A 75 15.02 -12.56 3.71
CA THR A 75 14.95 -14.00 4.01
C THR A 75 13.55 -14.58 3.87
N ARG A 76 12.52 -13.74 3.90
CA ARG A 76 11.10 -14.16 3.89
C ARG A 76 10.53 -14.33 2.49
N TRP A 77 11.16 -13.73 1.48
CA TRP A 77 10.61 -13.57 0.15
C TRP A 77 11.60 -14.01 -0.94
N LYS A 78 11.07 -14.42 -2.07
CA LYS A 78 11.83 -14.71 -3.29
C LYS A 78 11.18 -14.11 -4.52
N VAL A 79 11.94 -13.97 -5.58
CA VAL A 79 11.43 -13.56 -6.90
C VAL A 79 10.33 -14.54 -7.35
N GLY A 80 9.23 -13.98 -7.85
CA GLY A 80 8.03 -14.71 -8.27
C GLY A 80 6.95 -14.84 -7.19
N ASP A 81 7.24 -14.47 -5.93
CA ASP A 81 6.19 -14.44 -4.90
C ASP A 81 5.18 -13.33 -5.20
N THR A 82 3.89 -13.63 -5.01
CA THR A 82 2.81 -12.68 -5.17
C THR A 82 2.43 -12.07 -3.82
N VAL A 83 2.41 -10.74 -3.78
CA VAL A 83 2.28 -9.98 -2.54
C VAL A 83 1.29 -8.83 -2.68
N MET A 84 0.78 -8.38 -1.54
CA MET A 84 0.04 -7.13 -1.39
C MET A 84 0.68 -6.28 -0.30
N SER A 85 0.46 -4.98 -0.36
CA SER A 85 1.02 -3.98 0.56
C SER A 85 0.40 -4.05 1.96
N CYS A 86 1.05 -3.38 2.92
CA CYS A 86 0.46 -3.02 4.20
C CYS A 86 0.29 -1.49 4.25
N CYS A 87 -0.85 -1.01 4.75
CA CYS A 87 -1.16 0.44 4.80
C CYS A 87 -0.20 1.23 5.69
N TYR A 88 0.24 0.60 6.79
CA TYR A 88 1.18 1.19 7.75
C TYR A 88 2.49 0.42 7.70
N PRO A 89 3.46 0.86 6.89
CA PRO A 89 4.66 0.07 6.59
C PRO A 89 5.56 -0.16 7.80
N HIS A 90 5.48 0.68 8.83
CA HIS A 90 6.30 0.59 10.04
C HIS A 90 5.58 -0.07 11.21
N TRP A 91 4.28 -0.33 11.11
CA TRP A 91 3.53 -1.01 12.18
C TRP A 91 3.52 -2.51 11.95
N VAL A 92 4.55 -3.19 12.48
CA VAL A 92 4.72 -4.64 12.32
C VAL A 92 3.87 -5.42 13.32
N GLU A 93 3.81 -4.96 14.58
CA GLU A 93 3.10 -5.65 15.67
C GLU A 93 2.80 -4.72 16.86
N GLY A 94 1.99 -5.21 17.79
CA GLY A 94 1.69 -4.55 19.05
C GLY A 94 0.63 -3.45 18.96
N PRO A 95 0.45 -2.66 20.04
CA PRO A 95 -0.50 -1.56 20.04
C PRO A 95 -0.04 -0.42 19.11
N PRO A 96 -0.98 0.36 18.55
CA PRO A 96 -0.63 1.48 17.69
C PRO A 96 0.17 2.54 18.46
N GLN A 97 1.26 3.01 17.87
CA GLN A 97 2.09 4.09 18.38
C GLN A 97 2.17 5.17 17.30
N TYR A 98 2.14 6.42 17.70
CA TYR A 98 2.12 7.56 16.76
C TYR A 98 3.28 7.51 15.75
N GLN A 99 4.47 7.10 16.20
CA GLN A 99 5.66 6.99 15.35
C GLN A 99 5.57 5.92 14.26
N LEU A 100 4.62 4.99 14.40
CA LEU A 100 4.40 3.88 13.45
C LEU A 100 3.29 4.19 12.44
N LEU A 101 2.61 5.33 12.58
CA LEU A 101 1.42 5.69 11.79
C LEU A 101 1.77 6.47 10.51
N SER A 102 2.93 6.23 9.94
CA SER A 102 3.22 6.71 8.58
C SER A 102 2.33 5.96 7.58
N PHE A 103 1.64 6.69 6.72
CA PHE A 103 0.68 6.12 5.78
C PHE A 103 1.21 6.27 4.34
N ILE A 104 1.08 5.20 3.57
CA ILE A 104 1.51 5.17 2.18
C ILE A 104 0.61 6.06 1.32
N GLY A 105 1.22 6.82 0.41
CA GLY A 105 0.53 7.73 -0.51
C GLY A 105 0.38 9.17 0.03
N ASP A 106 0.66 9.41 1.32
CA ASP A 106 0.71 10.75 1.89
C ASP A 106 2.04 11.08 2.57
N ASN A 107 2.40 10.40 3.67
CA ASN A 107 3.68 10.62 4.37
C ASN A 107 4.85 9.91 3.67
N GLU A 108 4.55 8.82 2.95
CA GLU A 108 5.50 8.04 2.17
C GLU A 108 5.00 7.83 0.74
N ASP A 109 5.91 7.49 -0.16
CA ASP A 109 5.56 7.24 -1.55
C ASP A 109 4.59 6.07 -1.69
N GLY A 110 3.57 6.31 -2.52
CA GLY A 110 2.50 5.37 -2.78
C GLY A 110 2.77 4.43 -3.95
N TYR A 111 1.72 3.76 -4.37
CA TYR A 111 1.81 2.65 -5.33
C TYR A 111 1.30 2.97 -6.73
N SER A 112 1.05 4.24 -7.07
CA SER A 112 0.76 4.64 -8.46
C SER A 112 2.04 4.64 -9.31
N THR A 113 2.69 3.48 -9.38
CA THR A 113 3.97 3.26 -10.07
C THR A 113 4.04 1.85 -10.63
N GLU A 114 4.84 1.62 -11.67
CA GLU A 114 5.02 0.27 -12.23
C GLU A 114 5.90 -0.64 -11.35
N TYR A 115 6.83 -0.06 -10.57
CA TYR A 115 7.70 -0.80 -9.65
C TYR A 115 7.92 0.00 -8.38
N MET A 116 7.94 -0.68 -7.23
CA MET A 116 8.19 -0.09 -5.92
C MET A 116 9.23 -0.90 -5.15
N ALA A 117 10.27 -0.22 -4.63
CA ALA A 117 11.18 -0.81 -3.64
C ALA A 117 10.59 -0.59 -2.24
N ILE A 118 10.35 -1.67 -1.51
CA ILE A 118 9.65 -1.64 -0.23
C ILE A 118 10.32 -2.60 0.76
N SER A 119 10.26 -2.29 2.07
CA SER A 119 10.76 -3.20 3.10
C SER A 119 10.06 -4.56 3.04
N GLU A 120 10.80 -5.63 3.24
CA GLU A 120 10.26 -6.99 3.31
C GLU A 120 9.17 -7.17 4.37
N LYS A 121 9.13 -6.28 5.38
CA LYS A 121 8.15 -6.30 6.48
C LYS A 121 6.83 -5.62 6.14
N SER A 122 6.80 -4.81 5.08
CA SER A 122 5.66 -3.99 4.70
C SER A 122 4.76 -4.64 3.64
N ILE A 123 4.93 -5.93 3.43
CA ILE A 123 4.15 -6.73 2.48
C ILE A 123 3.70 -8.05 3.10
N THR A 124 2.63 -8.59 2.55
CA THR A 124 2.09 -9.91 2.90
C THR A 124 1.69 -10.69 1.65
N HIS A 125 1.49 -12.00 1.78
CA HIS A 125 1.05 -12.84 0.66
C HIS A 125 -0.34 -12.45 0.17
N THR A 126 -0.55 -12.50 -1.16
CA THR A 126 -1.91 -12.48 -1.71
C THR A 126 -2.66 -13.75 -1.33
N PRO A 127 -3.99 -13.69 -1.12
CA PRO A 127 -4.80 -14.89 -0.92
C PRO A 127 -4.72 -15.84 -2.13
N LYS A 128 -4.67 -17.13 -1.88
CA LYS A 128 -4.64 -18.14 -2.95
C LYS A 128 -5.89 -18.06 -3.82
N GLY A 129 -5.68 -18.05 -5.13
CA GLY A 129 -6.77 -18.05 -6.11
C GLY A 129 -7.38 -16.67 -6.39
N TRP A 130 -6.91 -15.62 -5.73
CA TRP A 130 -7.34 -14.25 -5.99
C TRP A 130 -6.52 -13.61 -7.11
N THR A 131 -7.18 -12.80 -7.90
CA THR A 131 -6.50 -11.94 -8.87
C THR A 131 -5.76 -10.81 -8.15
N MET A 132 -4.79 -10.18 -8.81
CA MET A 132 -4.09 -9.02 -8.24
C MET A 132 -5.04 -7.84 -7.99
N ALA A 133 -6.04 -7.66 -8.84
CA ALA A 133 -7.06 -6.62 -8.65
C ALA A 133 -7.89 -6.83 -7.39
N GLU A 134 -8.31 -8.07 -7.11
CA GLU A 134 -9.00 -8.41 -5.86
C GLU A 134 -8.08 -8.26 -4.65
N ALA A 135 -6.86 -8.80 -4.71
CA ALA A 135 -5.89 -8.72 -3.61
C ALA A 135 -5.55 -7.26 -3.25
N ALA A 136 -5.44 -6.36 -4.23
CA ALA A 136 -5.16 -4.95 -4.00
C ALA A 136 -6.26 -4.21 -3.21
N THR A 137 -7.47 -4.76 -3.10
CA THR A 137 -8.56 -4.13 -2.32
C THR A 137 -8.50 -4.44 -0.82
N LEU A 138 -7.65 -5.37 -0.40
CA LEU A 138 -7.62 -5.85 0.98
C LEU A 138 -6.81 -4.96 1.95
N PRO A 139 -5.66 -4.37 1.56
CA PRO A 139 -4.76 -3.76 2.52
C PRO A 139 -5.40 -2.66 3.37
N CYS A 140 -6.09 -1.71 2.77
CA CYS A 140 -6.78 -0.66 3.51
C CYS A 140 -8.21 -1.09 3.89
N ALA A 141 -9.07 -1.32 2.92
CA ALA A 141 -10.50 -1.52 3.15
C ALA A 141 -10.82 -2.86 3.82
N GLY A 142 -10.24 -3.96 3.34
CA GLY A 142 -10.49 -5.30 3.89
C GLY A 142 -9.98 -5.43 5.32
N LEU A 143 -8.75 -4.99 5.59
CA LEU A 143 -8.17 -5.03 6.93
C LEU A 143 -8.90 -4.11 7.91
N THR A 144 -9.37 -2.95 7.46
CA THR A 144 -10.19 -2.04 8.29
C THR A 144 -11.48 -2.71 8.73
N ALA A 145 -12.19 -3.35 7.81
CA ALA A 145 -13.41 -4.09 8.13
C ALA A 145 -13.12 -5.27 9.09
N TRP A 146 -12.10 -6.06 8.82
CA TRP A 146 -11.68 -7.15 9.68
C TRP A 146 -11.37 -6.67 11.11
N ARG A 147 -10.53 -5.65 11.24
CA ARG A 147 -10.16 -5.11 12.54
C ARG A 147 -11.36 -4.57 13.30
N ALA A 148 -12.25 -3.84 12.64
CA ALA A 148 -13.44 -3.27 13.28
C ALA A 148 -14.40 -4.36 13.78
N LEU A 149 -14.67 -5.36 12.95
CA LEU A 149 -15.69 -6.37 13.25
C LEU A 149 -15.15 -7.51 14.11
N VAL A 150 -13.99 -8.04 13.77
CA VAL A 150 -13.45 -9.25 14.40
C VAL A 150 -12.59 -8.90 15.61
N GLU A 151 -11.55 -8.07 15.43
CA GLU A 151 -10.58 -7.78 16.50
C GLU A 151 -11.16 -6.88 17.61
N LEU A 152 -11.90 -5.84 17.22
CA LEU A 152 -12.45 -4.86 18.18
C LEU A 152 -13.91 -5.15 18.51
N GLY A 153 -14.71 -5.57 17.54
CA GLY A 153 -16.13 -5.87 17.71
C GLY A 153 -16.41 -7.25 18.26
N ASN A 154 -15.39 -8.16 18.23
CA ASN A 154 -15.55 -9.56 18.66
C ASN A 154 -16.76 -10.27 18.04
N LEU A 155 -17.04 -9.97 16.76
CA LEU A 155 -18.17 -10.51 16.01
C LEU A 155 -18.17 -12.04 16.03
N GLN A 156 -19.32 -12.60 16.40
CA GLN A 156 -19.51 -14.04 16.48
C GLN A 156 -20.41 -14.56 15.36
N ALA A 157 -20.27 -15.84 15.04
CA ALA A 157 -21.15 -16.49 14.06
C ALA A 157 -22.62 -16.40 14.50
N GLY A 158 -23.49 -15.98 13.59
CA GLY A 158 -24.92 -15.80 13.82
C GLY A 158 -25.35 -14.39 14.23
N GLU A 159 -24.41 -13.50 14.49
CA GLU A 159 -24.72 -12.09 14.74
C GLU A 159 -25.02 -11.32 13.45
N THR A 160 -25.73 -10.21 13.59
CA THR A 160 -26.09 -9.33 12.46
C THR A 160 -25.29 -8.03 12.53
N VAL A 161 -24.71 -7.64 11.41
CA VAL A 161 -23.97 -6.38 11.26
C VAL A 161 -24.76 -5.41 10.41
N LEU A 162 -24.94 -4.18 10.91
CA LEU A 162 -25.45 -3.06 10.12
C LEU A 162 -24.27 -2.32 9.47
N VAL A 163 -24.29 -2.23 8.15
CA VAL A 163 -23.32 -1.44 7.38
C VAL A 163 -24.01 -0.18 6.90
N GLN A 164 -23.41 1.00 7.17
CA GLN A 164 -23.90 2.33 6.79
C GLN A 164 -23.08 2.94 5.67
#